data_97b8885c6cf5165dac67cc0e1439cfd8
#
_entry.id   97b8885c6cf5165dac67cc0e1439cfd8
#
_cell.length_a   1.000
_cell.length_b   1.000
_cell.length_c   1.000
_cell.angle_alpha   90.00
_cell.angle_beta   90.00
_cell.angle_gamma   90.00
#
_symmetry.space_group_name_H-M   'P 1'
#
loop_
_entity.id
_entity.type
_entity.pdbx_description
1 polymer ?
#
loop_
_entity_poly.entity_id
_entity_poly.type
_entity_poly.pdbx_seq_one_letter_code
_entity_poly.pdbx_strand_id
1 'polypeptide(L)'
;MEEGSVGLGVTASSGPVELKPRPDPGQGVILPDQGFFDSLNGELTDKGFLVTSTEELFQWARTGSLWWMTFGLACCAVEMIHVNMPRYDLERFGVAPRASPRQSDVMIVAGTLCNKMAPALRRVYDQMSEPKYVISMGSCANGGGYYHYSYSVVRGCDRVVPVDIYVPGCPPTAEALLYGIMQLQRKIRRQGSIER
;
A
#
# COMPACT_ATOMS: atom_id res chain seq x y z
N MET A 1 52.56 3.63 11.37
CA MET A 1 51.32 4.29 10.93
C MET A 1 50.41 3.22 10.37
N GLU A 2 49.58 2.62 11.22
CA GLU A 2 48.65 1.56 10.81
C GLU A 2 47.29 2.20 10.51
N GLU A 3 46.88 2.11 9.26
CA GLU A 3 45.52 2.50 8.84
C GLU A 3 44.53 1.40 9.22
N GLY A 4 43.73 1.68 10.23
CA GLY A 4 42.64 0.82 10.67
C GLY A 4 41.49 0.85 9.68
N SER A 5 41.33 -0.22 8.89
CA SER A 5 40.14 -0.45 8.06
C SER A 5 38.95 -0.84 8.94
N VAL A 6 38.01 0.06 9.09
CA VAL A 6 36.71 -0.24 9.68
C VAL A 6 35.89 -1.07 8.69
N GLY A 7 35.94 -2.38 8.87
CA GLY A 7 35.09 -3.31 8.13
C GLY A 7 33.63 -3.21 8.58
N LEU A 8 32.81 -2.55 7.78
CA LEU A 8 31.35 -2.64 7.89
C LEU A 8 30.91 -4.05 7.44
N GLY A 9 30.87 -4.97 8.37
CA GLY A 9 30.35 -6.31 8.20
C GLY A 9 28.84 -6.29 8.05
N VAL A 10 28.33 -5.95 6.86
CA VAL A 10 26.95 -6.26 6.49
C VAL A 10 26.94 -7.67 5.93
N THR A 11 26.74 -8.65 6.80
CA THR A 11 26.40 -10.00 6.37
C THR A 11 24.99 -9.97 5.79
N ALA A 12 24.89 -9.83 4.47
CA ALA A 12 23.66 -10.10 3.76
C ALA A 12 23.38 -11.61 3.87
N SER A 13 22.43 -11.99 4.73
CA SER A 13 21.92 -13.34 4.72
C SER A 13 21.19 -13.56 3.40
N SER A 14 21.81 -14.33 2.51
CA SER A 14 21.28 -14.69 1.18
C SER A 14 20.28 -15.85 1.25
N GLY A 15 19.45 -15.90 2.28
CA GLY A 15 18.34 -16.85 2.35
C GLY A 15 17.11 -16.29 1.64
N PRO A 16 16.28 -17.13 1.00
CA PRO A 16 14.97 -16.68 0.52
C PRO A 16 14.20 -16.11 1.71
N VAL A 17 13.67 -14.89 1.55
CA VAL A 17 12.81 -14.26 2.55
C VAL A 17 11.57 -15.12 2.66
N GLU A 18 11.48 -15.96 3.68
CA GLU A 18 10.26 -16.68 4.02
C GLU A 18 9.22 -15.65 4.46
N LEU A 19 8.28 -15.38 3.57
CA LEU A 19 7.10 -14.60 3.90
C LEU A 19 6.28 -15.40 4.90
N LYS A 20 6.13 -14.90 6.13
CA LYS A 20 5.18 -15.50 7.08
C LYS A 20 3.81 -15.58 6.39
N PRO A 21 3.16 -16.76 6.42
CA PRO A 21 1.80 -16.87 5.90
C PRO A 21 0.91 -15.85 6.62
N ARG A 22 0.05 -15.21 5.84
CA ARG A 22 -0.93 -14.28 6.37
C ARG A 22 -1.83 -15.03 7.36
N PRO A 23 -2.05 -14.54 8.59
CA PRO A 23 -2.98 -15.21 9.51
C PRO A 23 -4.37 -15.29 8.85
N ASP A 24 -5.01 -16.45 9.01
CA ASP A 24 -6.35 -16.67 8.49
C ASP A 24 -7.33 -15.66 9.11
N PRO A 25 -8.25 -15.07 8.32
CA PRO A 25 -9.19 -14.04 8.79
C PRO A 25 -10.29 -14.58 9.72
N GLY A 26 -10.08 -15.70 10.36
CA GLY A 26 -11.12 -16.47 11.05
C GLY A 26 -11.12 -16.50 12.59
N GLN A 27 -10.22 -15.77 13.28
CA GLN A 27 -10.21 -15.77 14.76
C GLN A 27 -10.15 -14.34 15.31
N GLY A 28 -11.13 -13.53 14.96
CA GLY A 28 -11.38 -12.24 15.58
C GLY A 28 -12.53 -12.32 16.59
N VAL A 29 -12.58 -11.37 17.51
CA VAL A 29 -13.69 -11.16 18.45
C VAL A 29 -15.03 -11.31 17.71
N ILE A 30 -15.93 -12.14 18.24
CA ILE A 30 -17.29 -12.30 17.72
C ILE A 30 -18.00 -10.96 17.94
N LEU A 31 -18.00 -10.13 16.90
CA LEU A 31 -18.80 -8.90 16.90
C LEU A 31 -20.25 -9.27 16.54
N PRO A 32 -21.22 -8.54 17.08
CA PRO A 32 -22.61 -8.74 16.71
C PRO A 32 -22.78 -8.58 15.20
N ASP A 33 -23.61 -9.41 14.61
CA ASP A 33 -23.84 -9.51 13.16
C ASP A 33 -24.31 -8.16 12.59
N GLN A 34 -23.92 -7.84 11.35
CA GLN A 34 -24.35 -6.61 10.69
C GLN A 34 -25.87 -6.43 10.70
N GLY A 35 -26.62 -7.53 10.61
CA GLY A 35 -28.07 -7.55 10.74
C GLY A 35 -28.60 -7.02 12.08
N PHE A 36 -27.83 -7.15 13.17
CA PHE A 36 -28.20 -6.58 14.46
C PHE A 36 -28.11 -5.04 14.44
N PHE A 37 -27.04 -4.50 13.84
CA PHE A 37 -26.87 -3.05 13.71
C PHE A 37 -27.86 -2.44 12.74
N ASP A 38 -28.20 -3.13 11.64
CA ASP A 38 -29.19 -2.68 10.68
C ASP A 38 -30.60 -2.62 11.30
N SER A 39 -30.95 -3.59 12.14
CA SER A 39 -32.20 -3.63 12.88
C SER A 39 -32.29 -2.49 13.91
N LEU A 40 -31.22 -2.25 14.68
CA LEU A 40 -31.16 -1.13 15.60
C LEU A 40 -31.20 0.23 14.91
N ASN A 41 -30.53 0.36 13.75
CA ASN A 41 -30.56 1.58 12.97
C ASN A 41 -31.97 1.87 12.43
N GLY A 42 -32.74 0.86 12.04
CA GLY A 42 -34.13 1.04 11.60
C GLY A 42 -35.02 1.69 12.67
N GLU A 43 -34.86 1.34 13.93
CA GLU A 43 -35.64 1.91 15.03
C GLU A 43 -35.12 3.27 15.54
N LEU A 44 -33.81 3.53 15.40
CA LEU A 44 -33.15 4.71 15.96
C LEU A 44 -32.99 5.86 14.97
N THR A 45 -33.07 5.56 13.66
CA THR A 45 -32.95 6.58 12.60
C THR A 45 -34.07 7.63 12.71
N ASP A 46 -35.26 7.21 13.07
CA ASP A 46 -36.41 8.12 13.32
C ASP A 46 -36.16 9.07 14.51
N LYS A 47 -35.25 8.70 15.41
CA LYS A 47 -34.85 9.50 16.58
C LYS A 47 -33.56 10.30 16.33
N GLY A 48 -32.98 10.25 15.13
CA GLY A 48 -31.76 10.98 14.76
C GLY A 48 -30.45 10.38 15.30
N PHE A 49 -30.46 9.11 15.69
CA PHE A 49 -29.26 8.37 16.14
C PHE A 49 -28.83 7.36 15.09
N LEU A 50 -27.54 7.22 14.88
CA LEU A 50 -26.95 6.20 14.03
C LEU A 50 -26.06 5.30 14.89
N VAL A 51 -26.38 4.00 14.95
CA VAL A 51 -25.57 3.01 15.65
C VAL A 51 -24.67 2.31 14.65
N THR A 52 -23.36 2.36 14.86
CA THR A 52 -22.36 1.68 14.03
C THR A 52 -21.39 0.89 14.90
N SER A 53 -20.80 -0.15 14.36
CA SER A 53 -19.76 -0.88 15.06
C SER A 53 -18.46 -0.05 15.10
N THR A 54 -17.66 -0.26 16.14
CA THR A 54 -16.35 0.38 16.25
C THR A 54 -15.43 0.04 15.06
N GLU A 55 -15.55 -1.16 14.54
CA GLU A 55 -14.79 -1.60 13.36
C GLU A 55 -15.18 -0.83 12.09
N GLU A 56 -16.45 -0.65 11.85
CA GLU A 56 -16.93 0.16 10.71
C GLU A 56 -16.45 1.61 10.80
N LEU A 57 -16.44 2.18 12.00
CA LEU A 57 -15.91 3.50 12.25
C LEU A 57 -14.40 3.57 11.93
N PHE A 58 -13.62 2.60 12.38
CA PHE A 58 -12.18 2.54 12.08
C PHE A 58 -11.92 2.31 10.59
N GLN A 59 -12.70 1.47 9.92
CA GLN A 59 -12.60 1.25 8.47
C GLN A 59 -12.95 2.51 7.68
N TRP A 60 -14.01 3.21 8.07
CA TRP A 60 -14.38 4.48 7.48
C TRP A 60 -13.27 5.51 7.65
N ALA A 61 -12.72 5.66 8.85
CA ALA A 61 -11.62 6.57 9.13
C ALA A 61 -10.37 6.23 8.30
N ARG A 62 -9.98 4.95 8.21
CA ARG A 62 -8.83 4.50 7.41
C ARG A 62 -9.02 4.72 5.92
N THR A 63 -10.22 4.45 5.39
CA THR A 63 -10.48 4.63 3.96
C THR A 63 -10.60 6.10 3.56
N GLY A 64 -11.00 6.96 4.49
CA GLY A 64 -11.09 8.41 4.29
C GLY A 64 -9.78 9.17 4.51
N SER A 65 -8.73 8.51 5.04
CA SER A 65 -7.43 9.13 5.31
C SER A 65 -6.31 8.15 4.97
N LEU A 66 -6.06 7.98 3.68
CA LEU A 66 -4.96 7.17 3.15
C LEU A 66 -3.82 8.06 2.67
N TRP A 67 -2.81 8.18 3.48
CA TRP A 67 -1.61 8.94 3.11
C TRP A 67 -0.63 8.04 2.37
N TRP A 68 -0.25 8.45 1.17
CA TRP A 68 0.60 7.63 0.32
C TRP A 68 2.02 8.16 0.23
N MET A 69 2.97 7.24 0.25
CA MET A 69 4.37 7.54 0.09
C MET A 69 4.74 7.65 -1.38
N THR A 70 5.42 8.74 -1.73
CA THR A 70 5.95 8.97 -3.06
C THR A 70 7.22 8.15 -3.29
N PHE A 71 7.10 6.98 -3.93
CA PHE A 71 8.23 6.16 -4.34
C PHE A 71 8.32 6.07 -5.85
N GLY A 72 8.63 7.22 -6.47
CA GLY A 72 8.77 7.36 -7.91
C GLY A 72 10.14 6.91 -8.40
N LEU A 73 10.18 5.92 -9.29
CA LEU A 73 11.41 5.34 -9.80
C LEU A 73 11.68 5.66 -11.28
N ALA A 74 10.61 5.84 -12.08
CA ALA A 74 10.69 6.06 -13.51
C ALA A 74 9.45 6.81 -14.04
N CYS A 75 9.09 6.59 -15.31
CA CYS A 75 7.99 7.30 -16.00
C CYS A 75 6.64 7.18 -15.30
N CYS A 76 6.33 6.08 -14.60
CA CYS A 76 5.10 5.95 -13.83
C CYS A 76 4.98 7.01 -12.72
N ALA A 77 6.10 7.56 -12.24
CA ALA A 77 6.08 8.65 -11.27
C ALA A 77 5.40 9.93 -11.81
N VAL A 78 5.48 10.19 -13.11
CA VAL A 78 4.83 11.33 -13.74
C VAL A 78 3.31 11.19 -13.68
N GLU A 79 2.77 9.99 -13.98
CA GLU A 79 1.35 9.72 -13.86
C GLU A 79 0.89 9.69 -12.39
N MET A 80 1.74 9.24 -11.48
CA MET A 80 1.50 9.33 -10.04
C MET A 80 1.40 10.79 -9.56
N ILE A 81 2.21 11.70 -10.11
CA ILE A 81 2.10 13.14 -9.85
C ILE A 81 0.84 13.69 -10.49
N HIS A 82 0.54 13.27 -11.72
CA HIS A 82 -0.62 13.74 -12.47
C HIS A 82 -1.95 13.43 -11.76
N VAL A 83 -2.09 12.27 -11.13
CA VAL A 83 -3.31 11.92 -10.38
C VAL A 83 -3.57 12.83 -9.19
N ASN A 84 -2.52 13.47 -8.65
CA ASN A 84 -2.65 14.44 -7.55
C ASN A 84 -2.88 15.89 -8.04
N MET A 85 -2.80 16.13 -9.35
CA MET A 85 -3.05 17.46 -9.93
C MET A 85 -4.56 17.79 -9.92
N PRO A 86 -4.92 19.08 -10.10
CA PRO A 86 -6.30 19.57 -9.97
C PRO A 86 -7.34 18.85 -10.81
N ARG A 87 -6.96 18.22 -11.94
CA ARG A 87 -7.90 17.47 -12.79
C ARG A 87 -8.51 16.26 -12.06
N TYR A 88 -7.72 15.54 -11.27
CA TYR A 88 -8.14 14.31 -10.59
C TYR A 88 -8.30 14.52 -9.10
N ASP A 89 -7.44 15.32 -8.51
CA ASP A 89 -7.50 15.80 -7.13
C ASP A 89 -7.73 14.67 -6.11
N LEU A 90 -6.69 13.86 -5.87
CA LEU A 90 -6.75 12.78 -4.90
C LEU A 90 -7.06 13.24 -3.48
N GLU A 91 -6.73 14.47 -3.13
CA GLU A 91 -6.95 14.98 -1.78
C GLU A 91 -8.44 15.03 -1.41
N ARG A 92 -9.33 15.24 -2.37
CA ARG A 92 -10.79 15.16 -2.15
C ARG A 92 -11.27 13.77 -1.73
N PHE A 93 -10.48 12.71 -2.01
CA PHE A 93 -10.75 11.34 -1.57
C PHE A 93 -10.05 11.00 -0.25
N GLY A 94 -9.42 11.98 0.40
CA GLY A 94 -8.65 11.78 1.63
C GLY A 94 -7.29 11.13 1.41
N VAL A 95 -6.75 11.20 0.18
CA VAL A 95 -5.51 10.53 -0.22
C VAL A 95 -4.45 11.59 -0.53
N ALA A 96 -3.59 11.91 0.45
CA ALA A 96 -2.59 12.95 0.35
C ALA A 96 -1.16 12.38 0.26
N PRO A 97 -0.24 13.02 -0.51
CA PRO A 97 1.15 12.59 -0.61
C PRO A 97 1.93 12.91 0.66
N ARG A 98 2.80 11.99 1.07
CA ARG A 98 3.76 12.20 2.15
C ARG A 98 5.15 11.75 1.72
N ALA A 99 6.17 12.52 2.09
CA ALA A 99 7.56 12.20 1.77
C ALA A 99 8.19 11.23 2.78
N SER A 100 7.66 11.15 4.00
CA SER A 100 8.20 10.31 5.07
C SER A 100 7.47 8.97 5.15
N PRO A 101 8.17 7.83 5.19
CA PRO A 101 7.55 6.51 5.34
C PRO A 101 6.80 6.37 6.67
N ARG A 102 7.25 7.03 7.72
CA ARG A 102 6.61 6.98 9.04
C ARG A 102 5.27 7.72 9.11
N GLN A 103 4.97 8.55 8.12
CA GLN A 103 3.72 9.31 8.00
C GLN A 103 2.82 8.78 6.88
N SER A 104 3.14 7.62 6.32
CA SER A 104 2.44 7.08 5.15
C SER A 104 1.86 5.71 5.44
N ASP A 105 0.64 5.48 4.97
CA ASP A 105 -0.09 4.22 5.11
C ASP A 105 0.02 3.36 3.86
N VAL A 106 0.20 3.99 2.70
CA VAL A 106 0.26 3.34 1.39
C VAL A 106 1.58 3.65 0.71
N MET A 107 2.28 2.63 0.20
CA MET A 107 3.43 2.80 -0.68
C MET A 107 2.99 2.58 -2.13
N ILE A 108 3.24 3.55 -3.01
CA ILE A 108 3.06 3.38 -4.45
C ILE A 108 4.43 3.20 -5.10
N VAL A 109 4.71 1.99 -5.58
CA VAL A 109 5.93 1.68 -6.32
C VAL A 109 5.71 2.02 -7.78
N ALA A 110 6.18 3.19 -8.20
CA ALA A 110 5.90 3.75 -9.51
C ALA A 110 7.14 3.75 -10.41
N GLY A 111 7.37 2.64 -11.11
CA GLY A 111 8.43 2.54 -12.11
C GLY A 111 9.29 1.29 -11.98
N THR A 112 10.43 1.31 -12.69
CA THR A 112 11.36 0.17 -12.77
C THR A 112 12.17 0.02 -11.49
N LEU A 113 12.05 -1.12 -10.85
CA LEU A 113 12.84 -1.44 -9.66
C LEU A 113 14.15 -2.12 -10.08
N CYS A 114 15.26 -1.43 -9.82
CA CYS A 114 16.60 -1.98 -10.05
C CYS A 114 17.09 -2.76 -8.84
N ASN A 115 18.00 -3.75 -9.09
CA ASN A 115 18.60 -4.55 -8.03
C ASN A 115 19.27 -3.70 -6.94
N LYS A 116 19.93 -2.60 -7.30
CA LYS A 116 20.55 -1.66 -6.35
C LYS A 116 19.54 -0.88 -5.52
N MET A 117 18.33 -0.66 -6.05
CA MET A 117 17.25 0.06 -5.35
C MET A 117 16.39 -0.88 -4.49
N ALA A 118 16.36 -2.16 -4.76
CA ALA A 118 15.56 -3.13 -4.03
C ALA A 118 15.80 -3.12 -2.51
N PRO A 119 17.04 -3.06 -2.00
CA PRO A 119 17.30 -2.94 -0.57
C PRO A 119 16.75 -1.62 0.03
N ALA A 120 16.78 -0.53 -0.74
CA ALA A 120 16.21 0.75 -0.31
C ALA A 120 14.69 0.68 -0.22
N LEU A 121 14.02 0.08 -1.21
CA LEU A 121 12.58 -0.17 -1.20
C LEU A 121 12.19 -0.96 0.05
N ARG A 122 12.88 -2.05 0.34
CA ARG A 122 12.62 -2.89 1.52
C ARG A 122 12.78 -2.11 2.82
N ARG A 123 13.87 -1.34 2.95
CA ARG A 123 14.12 -0.51 4.13
C ARG A 123 13.03 0.54 4.35
N VAL A 124 12.57 1.17 3.28
CA VAL A 124 11.49 2.16 3.35
C VAL A 124 10.17 1.48 3.76
N TYR A 125 9.87 0.31 3.20
CA TYR A 125 8.70 -0.46 3.57
C TYR A 125 8.72 -0.85 5.05
N ASP A 126 9.86 -1.28 5.58
CA ASP A 126 9.99 -1.65 6.99
C ASP A 126 9.86 -0.45 7.94
N GLN A 127 10.11 0.77 7.45
CA GLN A 127 9.94 2.01 8.21
C GLN A 127 8.50 2.55 8.23
N MET A 128 7.61 2.01 7.40
CA MET A 128 6.20 2.38 7.43
C MET A 128 5.50 1.80 8.65
N SER A 129 4.59 2.58 9.22
CA SER A 129 3.74 2.14 10.33
C SER A 129 2.70 1.12 9.87
N GLU A 130 2.29 0.23 10.77
CA GLU A 130 1.16 -0.67 10.53
C GLU A 130 -0.17 0.06 10.85
N PRO A 131 -1.24 -0.20 10.11
CA PRO A 131 -1.35 -1.05 8.90
C PRO A 131 -0.79 -0.35 7.66
N LYS A 132 -0.03 -1.07 6.84
CA LYS A 132 0.58 -0.55 5.60
C LYS A 132 0.15 -1.35 4.38
N TYR A 133 0.04 -0.67 3.26
CA TYR A 133 -0.43 -1.22 1.99
C TYR A 133 0.54 -0.89 0.87
N VAL A 134 0.60 -1.74 -0.15
CA VAL A 134 1.49 -1.53 -1.30
C VAL A 134 0.70 -1.62 -2.60
N ILE A 135 0.83 -0.59 -3.43
CA ILE A 135 0.33 -0.57 -4.80
C ILE A 135 1.52 -0.69 -5.75
N SER A 136 1.53 -1.71 -6.58
CA SER A 136 2.49 -1.86 -7.67
C SER A 136 1.94 -1.20 -8.92
N MET A 137 2.58 -0.11 -9.36
CA MET A 137 2.13 0.70 -10.49
C MET A 137 2.98 0.48 -11.73
N GLY A 138 2.33 0.01 -12.77
CA GLY A 138 2.92 -0.17 -14.10
C GLY A 138 3.61 -1.50 -14.30
N SER A 139 3.81 -1.86 -15.56
CA SER A 139 4.36 -3.16 -15.95
C SER A 139 5.76 -3.42 -15.39
N CYS A 140 6.58 -2.38 -15.24
CA CYS A 140 7.93 -2.52 -14.68
C CYS A 140 7.91 -2.95 -13.21
N ALA A 141 7.07 -2.32 -12.38
CA ALA A 141 6.91 -2.69 -10.97
C ALA A 141 6.21 -4.04 -10.83
N ASN A 142 5.25 -4.36 -11.71
CA ASN A 142 4.47 -5.60 -11.64
C ASN A 142 5.30 -6.84 -11.98
N GLY A 143 6.19 -6.77 -12.98
CA GLY A 143 6.92 -7.95 -13.42
C GLY A 143 8.21 -7.66 -14.21
N GLY A 144 8.76 -6.44 -14.11
CA GLY A 144 9.92 -6.01 -14.89
C GLY A 144 9.57 -5.36 -16.23
N GLY A 145 8.35 -5.59 -16.74
CA GLY A 145 7.82 -4.96 -17.96
C GLY A 145 8.72 -5.12 -19.18
N TYR A 146 8.97 -4.03 -19.86
CA TYR A 146 9.86 -3.98 -21.03
C TYR A 146 11.30 -4.43 -20.73
N TYR A 147 11.76 -4.24 -19.47
CA TYR A 147 13.11 -4.55 -19.02
C TYR A 147 13.20 -5.89 -18.27
N HIS A 148 12.24 -6.79 -18.46
CA HIS A 148 12.13 -8.05 -17.72
C HIS A 148 13.42 -8.91 -17.79
N TYR A 149 14.09 -8.94 -18.94
CA TYR A 149 15.30 -9.71 -19.15
C TYR A 149 16.59 -8.96 -18.86
N SER A 150 16.50 -7.71 -18.39
CA SER A 150 17.69 -6.95 -18.00
C SER A 150 18.33 -7.53 -16.74
N TYR A 151 19.67 -7.58 -16.73
CA TYR A 151 20.45 -8.07 -15.58
C TYR A 151 20.32 -7.17 -14.34
N SER A 152 19.93 -5.90 -14.50
CA SER A 152 19.89 -4.91 -13.43
C SER A 152 18.50 -4.71 -12.84
N VAL A 153 17.46 -5.31 -13.39
CA VAL A 153 16.06 -5.08 -13.02
C VAL A 153 15.48 -6.24 -12.23
N VAL A 154 14.78 -5.93 -11.16
CA VAL A 154 13.99 -6.91 -10.38
C VAL A 154 12.70 -7.21 -11.13
N ARG A 155 12.42 -8.50 -11.32
CA ARG A 155 11.24 -8.99 -12.05
C ARG A 155 10.00 -9.00 -11.18
N GLY A 156 9.55 -7.81 -10.80
CA GLY A 156 8.39 -7.57 -9.93
C GLY A 156 8.80 -7.11 -8.53
N CYS A 157 8.14 -6.07 -8.02
CA CYS A 157 8.39 -5.56 -6.68
C CYS A 157 7.81 -6.48 -5.58
N ASP A 158 6.91 -7.38 -5.94
CA ASP A 158 6.34 -8.43 -5.09
C ASP A 158 7.39 -9.42 -4.55
N ARG A 159 8.54 -9.50 -5.20
CA ARG A 159 9.70 -10.28 -4.70
C ARG A 159 10.38 -9.63 -3.50
N VAL A 160 10.15 -8.34 -3.27
CA VAL A 160 10.81 -7.56 -2.22
C VAL A 160 9.83 -7.18 -1.12
N VAL A 161 8.60 -6.77 -1.49
CA VAL A 161 7.54 -6.33 -0.57
C VAL A 161 6.21 -6.96 -0.97
N PRO A 162 5.32 -7.26 -0.01
CA PRO A 162 3.98 -7.78 -0.33
C PRO A 162 3.17 -6.70 -1.05
N VAL A 163 2.52 -7.07 -2.16
CA VAL A 163 1.71 -6.17 -2.97
C VAL A 163 0.23 -6.45 -2.74
N ASP A 164 -0.55 -5.39 -2.53
CA ASP A 164 -1.99 -5.47 -2.33
C ASP A 164 -2.79 -5.30 -3.61
N ILE A 165 -2.38 -4.34 -4.43
CA ILE A 165 -3.04 -3.99 -5.70
C ILE A 165 -2.00 -3.85 -6.79
N TYR A 166 -2.30 -4.40 -7.97
CA TYR A 166 -1.52 -4.23 -9.19
C TYR A 166 -2.26 -3.33 -10.17
N VAL A 167 -1.58 -2.28 -10.66
CA VAL A 167 -2.11 -1.39 -11.68
C VAL A 167 -1.35 -1.63 -12.98
N PRO A 168 -1.97 -2.23 -14.01
CA PRO A 168 -1.31 -2.50 -15.28
C PRO A 168 -1.20 -1.23 -16.14
N GLY A 169 -0.20 -1.20 -17.00
CA GLY A 169 0.05 -0.13 -17.98
C GLY A 169 1.54 0.20 -18.11
N CYS A 170 1.90 0.96 -19.16
CA CYS A 170 3.30 1.36 -19.38
C CYS A 170 3.37 2.76 -20.07
N PRO A 171 3.27 3.84 -19.28
CA PRO A 171 2.72 3.91 -17.94
C PRO A 171 1.20 3.72 -17.91
N PRO A 172 0.61 3.32 -16.77
CA PRO A 172 -0.84 3.38 -16.60
C PRO A 172 -1.29 4.83 -16.56
N THR A 173 -2.49 5.10 -17.03
CA THR A 173 -3.08 6.44 -16.95
C THR A 173 -3.38 6.83 -15.49
N ALA A 174 -3.52 8.14 -15.23
CA ALA A 174 -3.89 8.63 -13.92
C ALA A 174 -5.23 8.05 -13.44
N GLU A 175 -6.20 7.84 -14.34
CA GLU A 175 -7.48 7.19 -14.04
C GLU A 175 -7.31 5.74 -13.60
N ALA A 176 -6.38 5.01 -14.22
CA ALA A 176 -6.09 3.62 -13.85
C ALA A 176 -5.51 3.54 -12.43
N LEU A 177 -4.63 4.48 -12.07
CA LEU A 177 -4.11 4.57 -10.70
C LEU A 177 -5.20 4.97 -9.72
N LEU A 178 -6.04 5.95 -10.05
CA LEU A 178 -7.19 6.35 -9.23
C LEU A 178 -8.12 5.15 -8.97
N TYR A 179 -8.41 4.38 -10.01
CA TYR A 179 -9.20 3.15 -9.88
C TYR A 179 -8.51 2.13 -8.95
N GLY A 180 -7.19 1.96 -9.06
CA GLY A 180 -6.41 1.11 -8.17
C GLY A 180 -6.51 1.52 -6.70
N ILE A 181 -6.47 2.82 -6.41
CA ILE A 181 -6.65 3.37 -5.07
C ILE A 181 -8.07 3.09 -4.55
N MET A 182 -9.10 3.27 -5.38
CA MET A 182 -10.48 2.94 -5.02
C MET A 182 -10.65 1.44 -4.74
N GLN A 183 -9.96 0.57 -5.48
CA GLN A 183 -9.95 -0.88 -5.20
C GLN A 183 -9.26 -1.19 -3.87
N LEU A 184 -8.18 -0.48 -3.52
CA LEU A 184 -7.55 -0.61 -2.23
C LEU A 184 -8.51 -0.20 -1.10
N GLN A 185 -9.22 0.91 -1.24
CA GLN A 185 -10.25 1.33 -0.26
C GLN A 185 -11.33 0.28 -0.08
N ARG A 186 -11.81 -0.34 -1.19
CA ARG A 186 -12.77 -1.45 -1.13
C ARG A 186 -12.20 -2.68 -0.43
N LYS A 187 -10.92 -2.99 -0.68
CA LYS A 187 -10.21 -4.09 -0.02
C LYS A 187 -10.13 -3.87 1.49
N ILE A 188 -9.77 -2.67 1.93
CA ILE A 188 -9.69 -2.29 3.35
C ILE A 188 -11.05 -2.46 4.03
N ARG A 189 -12.14 -1.98 3.40
CA ARG A 189 -13.50 -2.13 3.94
C ARG A 189 -13.95 -3.59 4.08
N ARG A 190 -13.51 -4.48 3.19
CA ARG A 190 -13.87 -5.91 3.23
C ARG A 190 -13.05 -6.72 4.23
N GLN A 191 -11.81 -6.30 4.50
CA GLN A 191 -10.91 -7.07 5.36
C GLN A 191 -11.22 -6.97 6.85
N GLY A 192 -12.07 -6.02 7.26
CA GLY A 192 -12.78 -6.01 8.54
C GLY A 192 -11.96 -6.09 9.81
N SER A 193 -10.65 -6.19 9.77
CA SER A 193 -9.86 -6.44 10.96
C SER A 193 -8.91 -5.30 11.30
N ILE A 194 -8.80 -5.01 12.59
CA ILE A 194 -7.75 -4.17 13.16
C ILE A 194 -6.39 -4.91 13.07
N GLU A 195 -6.42 -6.23 13.02
CA GLU A 195 -5.25 -7.11 12.90
C GLU A 195 -4.95 -7.41 11.43
N ARG A 196 -3.73 -7.11 11.02
CA ARG A 196 -3.16 -7.49 9.73
C ARG A 196 -1.79 -8.14 9.91
#